data_57b95764f05065e6ef57ed1017b21f35
#
_entry.id   57b95764f05065e6ef57ed1017b21f35
#
_cell.length_a   1.000
_cell.length_b   1.000
_cell.length_c   1.000
_cell.angle_alpha   90.00
_cell.angle_beta   90.00
_cell.angle_gamma   90.00
#
_symmetry.space_group_name_H-M   'P 1'
#
loop_
_entity.id
_entity.type
_entity.pdbx_description
1 polymer ?
#
loop_
_entity_poly.entity_id
_entity_poly.type
_entity_poly.pdbx_seq_one_letter_code
_entity_poly.pdbx_strand_id
1 'polypeptide(L)'
;MRQRLPLLLFSREYPAIANYLRRDTAIPSASRTFSIPGPASPQSKPTDSPISITLHEPSLTADNLGHKTWVASYLLAKRLLHLLPSLPVLCTLSGISANDINIRKPRILELGAGTGLVGIAAAALFHAHVHLTDLPDILPNLLANVCSNETLFEHSGGSASAGVLDWSDLPLDVDDEEKYNVILAADPLYSPQHPPWLVQAIGKYLKQQKEARVVIELPLREAYAPEIEDLKCKMEGLGLQKIAQGEESGFDDWAHGMERQAVACWWAVWAWASQ
;
A
#
# COMPACT_ATOMS: atom_id res chain seq x y z
N MET A 1 19.09 -5.15 -14.44
CA MET A 1 20.04 -4.15 -13.92
C MET A 1 19.51 -3.69 -12.58
N ARG A 2 20.08 -4.09 -11.43
CA ARG A 2 19.58 -3.71 -10.10
C ARG A 2 19.63 -2.19 -9.99
N GLN A 3 18.50 -1.53 -9.87
CA GLN A 3 18.45 -0.09 -9.62
C GLN A 3 18.83 0.13 -8.15
N ARG A 4 20.07 0.57 -7.96
CA ARG A 4 20.48 1.11 -6.66
C ARG A 4 19.77 2.45 -6.50
N LEU A 5 18.98 2.59 -5.43
CA LEU A 5 18.56 3.91 -4.98
C LEU A 5 19.78 4.82 -5.01
N PRO A 6 19.64 6.06 -5.48
CA PRO A 6 20.73 7.00 -5.30
C PRO A 6 20.92 7.18 -3.79
N LEU A 7 21.95 6.53 -3.25
CA LEU A 7 22.37 6.67 -1.83
C LEU A 7 22.42 8.14 -1.40
N LEU A 8 22.62 9.04 -2.36
CA LEU A 8 22.64 10.49 -2.19
C LEU A 8 21.27 11.08 -1.82
N LEU A 9 20.15 10.63 -2.41
CA LEU A 9 18.81 11.11 -2.07
C LEU A 9 18.38 10.56 -0.71
N PHE A 10 18.57 9.25 -0.51
CA PHE A 10 18.29 8.62 0.77
C PHE A 10 19.11 9.20 1.92
N SER A 11 20.40 9.55 1.68
CA SER A 11 21.26 10.15 2.68
C SER A 11 20.89 11.59 3.05
N ARG A 12 20.17 12.30 2.19
CA ARG A 12 19.69 13.65 2.45
C ARG A 12 18.46 13.65 3.36
N GLU A 13 17.52 12.72 3.11
CA GLU A 13 16.27 12.59 3.88
C GLU A 13 16.46 11.89 5.23
N TYR A 14 17.36 10.92 5.25
CA TYR A 14 17.62 10.07 6.42
C TYR A 14 19.12 9.97 6.72
N PRO A 15 19.77 11.08 7.10
CA PRO A 15 21.22 11.09 7.27
C PRO A 15 21.70 10.10 8.35
N ALA A 16 20.94 9.91 9.42
CA ALA A 16 21.27 8.96 10.48
C ALA A 16 21.25 7.52 9.96
N ILE A 17 20.24 7.16 9.16
CA ILE A 17 20.08 5.81 8.59
C ILE A 17 21.09 5.58 7.48
N ALA A 18 21.30 6.57 6.61
CA ALA A 18 22.31 6.48 5.56
C ALA A 18 23.71 6.30 6.15
N ASN A 19 24.01 6.96 7.26
CA ASN A 19 25.28 6.78 7.97
C ASN A 19 25.36 5.41 8.66
N TYR A 20 24.26 4.89 9.17
CA TYR A 20 24.18 3.55 9.74
C TYR A 20 24.38 2.49 8.65
N LEU A 21 23.67 2.60 7.54
CA LEU A 21 23.77 1.67 6.41
C LEU A 21 25.12 1.73 5.68
N ARG A 22 25.80 2.89 5.65
CA ARG A 22 27.16 3.06 5.10
C ARG A 22 28.23 2.34 5.92
N ARG A 23 27.96 1.99 7.16
CA ARG A 23 28.91 1.27 8.03
C ARG A 23 28.80 -0.26 7.89
N ASP A 24 28.20 -0.75 6.81
CA ASP A 24 27.89 -2.19 6.61
C ASP A 24 27.10 -2.83 7.78
N THR A 25 26.42 -2.01 8.57
CA THR A 25 25.55 -2.47 9.65
C THR A 25 24.12 -2.48 9.14
N ALA A 26 23.54 -3.67 8.98
CA ALA A 26 22.10 -3.80 8.70
C ALA A 26 21.29 -3.44 9.96
N ILE A 27 20.12 -2.79 9.77
CA ILE A 27 19.13 -2.70 10.85
C ILE A 27 18.65 -4.13 11.12
N PRO A 28 18.72 -4.62 12.37
CA PRO A 28 18.35 -6.00 12.68
C PRO A 28 16.92 -6.33 12.27
N SER A 29 16.65 -7.58 11.95
CA SER A 29 15.30 -8.07 11.74
C SER A 29 14.46 -7.92 13.00
N ALA A 30 13.18 -7.60 12.83
CA ALA A 30 12.23 -7.45 13.93
C ALA A 30 10.84 -7.94 13.52
N SER A 31 10.07 -8.40 14.51
CA SER A 31 8.63 -8.57 14.35
C SER A 31 7.92 -7.40 15.00
N ARG A 32 6.99 -6.78 14.27
CA ARG A 32 6.24 -5.61 14.73
C ARG A 32 4.75 -5.85 14.61
N THR A 33 3.99 -5.45 15.63
CA THR A 33 2.53 -5.53 15.61
C THR A 33 1.95 -4.14 15.44
N PHE A 34 1.09 -4.02 14.43
CA PHE A 34 0.38 -2.79 14.08
C PHE A 34 -1.09 -2.91 14.48
N SER A 35 -1.59 -1.90 15.19
CA SER A 35 -2.99 -1.80 15.56
C SER A 35 -3.73 -0.93 14.54
N ILE A 36 -4.67 -1.54 13.82
CA ILE A 36 -5.47 -0.88 12.77
C ILE A 36 -6.91 -0.77 13.26
N PRO A 37 -7.59 0.38 13.11
CA PRO A 37 -8.99 0.53 13.48
C PRO A 37 -9.85 -0.53 12.78
N GLY A 38 -10.66 -1.25 13.56
CA GLY A 38 -11.65 -2.20 13.04
C GLY A 38 -13.01 -1.53 12.78
N PRO A 39 -13.95 -2.24 12.11
CA PRO A 39 -15.29 -1.74 11.90
C PRO A 39 -16.00 -1.57 13.23
N ALA A 40 -16.69 -0.42 13.41
CA ALA A 40 -17.53 -0.20 14.58
C ALA A 40 -18.70 -1.20 14.60
N SER A 41 -18.84 -1.98 15.67
CA SER A 41 -20.02 -2.79 15.86
C SER A 41 -21.21 -1.90 16.24
N PRO A 42 -22.43 -2.15 15.75
CA PRO A 42 -23.62 -1.39 16.13
C PRO A 42 -23.93 -1.41 17.64
N GLN A 43 -23.33 -2.33 18.38
CA GLN A 43 -23.56 -2.56 19.82
C GLN A 43 -22.38 -2.14 20.71
N SER A 44 -21.29 -1.70 20.15
CA SER A 44 -20.06 -1.35 20.86
C SER A 44 -19.65 0.12 20.65
N LYS A 45 -18.88 0.67 21.58
CA LYS A 45 -18.37 2.05 21.48
C LYS A 45 -17.41 2.19 20.29
N PRO A 46 -17.20 3.40 19.72
CA PRO A 46 -16.37 3.64 18.52
C PRO A 46 -14.89 3.24 18.62
N THR A 47 -14.48 2.59 19.69
CA THR A 47 -13.10 2.14 19.97
C THR A 47 -12.94 0.62 19.90
N ASP A 48 -13.92 -0.12 19.42
CA ASP A 48 -14.00 -1.54 19.71
C ASP A 48 -13.38 -2.42 18.62
N SER A 49 -12.38 -3.11 19.09
CA SER A 49 -11.62 -4.19 18.47
C SER A 49 -10.73 -3.79 17.30
N PRO A 50 -9.61 -3.10 17.59
CA PRO A 50 -8.59 -2.91 16.57
C PRO A 50 -8.10 -4.27 16.04
N ILE A 51 -7.84 -4.33 14.76
CA ILE A 51 -7.19 -5.49 14.14
C ILE A 51 -5.70 -5.39 14.44
N SER A 52 -5.11 -6.46 14.98
CA SER A 52 -3.68 -6.57 15.23
C SER A 52 -3.01 -7.34 14.11
N ILE A 53 -2.16 -6.67 13.33
CA ILE A 53 -1.40 -7.26 12.23
C ILE A 53 0.05 -7.36 12.66
N THR A 54 0.60 -8.57 12.70
CA THR A 54 2.00 -8.80 13.05
C THR A 54 2.81 -9.10 11.80
N LEU A 55 3.83 -8.29 11.55
CA LEU A 55 4.69 -8.38 10.39
C LEU A 55 6.13 -8.65 10.80
N HIS A 56 6.80 -9.50 10.04
CA HIS A 56 8.23 -9.65 10.08
C HIS A 56 8.89 -8.65 9.13
N GLU A 57 9.82 -7.87 9.67
CA GLU A 57 10.71 -6.97 8.92
C GLU A 57 12.10 -7.60 8.92
N PRO A 58 12.61 -8.13 7.80
CA PRO A 58 13.97 -8.63 7.69
C PRO A 58 15.00 -7.53 7.95
N SER A 59 16.25 -7.93 8.11
CA SER A 59 17.35 -6.96 8.24
C SER A 59 17.36 -6.00 7.06
N LEU A 60 17.31 -4.69 7.36
CA LEU A 60 17.24 -3.64 6.34
C LEU A 60 18.65 -3.27 5.87
N THR A 61 18.85 -3.29 4.56
CA THR A 61 20.03 -2.78 3.88
C THR A 61 19.62 -1.72 2.84
N ALA A 62 20.59 -0.99 2.28
CA ALA A 62 20.29 0.05 1.29
C ALA A 62 19.65 -0.48 0.00
N ASP A 63 19.78 -1.78 -0.27
CA ASP A 63 19.32 -2.41 -1.51
C ASP A 63 17.92 -3.05 -1.37
N ASN A 64 17.32 -3.09 -0.15
CA ASN A 64 16.07 -3.80 0.11
C ASN A 64 15.07 -3.02 0.98
N LEU A 65 14.84 -1.76 0.64
CA LEU A 65 13.96 -0.86 1.40
C LEU A 65 12.51 -1.37 1.52
N GLY A 66 12.04 -2.23 0.63
CA GLY A 66 10.73 -2.89 0.71
C GLY A 66 10.57 -3.86 1.89
N HIS A 67 11.65 -4.22 2.59
CA HIS A 67 11.58 -5.04 3.80
C HIS A 67 11.15 -4.28 5.06
N LYS A 68 10.92 -2.97 4.96
CA LYS A 68 10.44 -2.15 6.07
C LYS A 68 9.04 -1.65 5.85
N THR A 69 8.25 -1.58 6.93
CA THR A 69 6.95 -0.91 6.93
C THR A 69 7.15 0.59 7.14
N TRP A 70 6.87 1.37 6.11
CA TRP A 70 7.00 2.83 6.11
C TRP A 70 5.78 3.52 6.69
N VAL A 71 5.93 4.77 7.12
CA VAL A 71 4.86 5.56 7.74
C VAL A 71 3.62 5.66 6.87
N ALA A 72 3.76 5.88 5.56
CA ALA A 72 2.63 5.97 4.63
C ALA A 72 1.80 4.68 4.59
N SER A 73 2.44 3.50 4.66
CA SER A 73 1.73 2.22 4.76
C SER A 73 0.89 2.12 6.03
N TYR A 74 1.41 2.58 7.16
CA TYR A 74 0.68 2.57 8.43
C TYR A 74 -0.48 3.56 8.43
N LEU A 75 -0.27 4.77 7.92
CA LEU A 75 -1.31 5.80 7.81
C LEU A 75 -2.42 5.36 6.87
N LEU A 76 -2.07 4.84 5.67
CA LEU A 76 -3.08 4.32 4.73
C LEU A 76 -3.88 3.17 5.33
N ALA A 77 -3.23 2.19 5.97
CA ALA A 77 -3.92 1.08 6.63
C ALA A 77 -4.92 1.56 7.67
N LYS A 78 -4.58 2.56 8.49
CA LYS A 78 -5.49 3.19 9.47
C LYS A 78 -6.65 3.94 8.83
N ARG A 79 -6.43 4.52 7.65
CA ARG A 79 -7.40 5.33 6.92
C ARG A 79 -8.42 4.50 6.15
N LEU A 80 -8.15 3.24 5.83
CA LEU A 80 -8.95 2.42 4.91
C LEU A 80 -10.47 2.51 5.17
N LEU A 81 -10.91 2.40 6.41
CA LEU A 81 -12.34 2.50 6.74
C LEU A 81 -12.92 3.91 6.49
N HIS A 82 -12.14 4.95 6.70
CA HIS A 82 -12.58 6.33 6.44
C HIS A 82 -12.72 6.61 4.92
N LEU A 83 -12.04 5.84 4.08
CA LEU A 83 -12.12 5.96 2.63
C LEU A 83 -13.32 5.22 2.03
N LEU A 84 -14.03 4.38 2.79
CA LEU A 84 -15.19 3.62 2.29
C LEU A 84 -16.19 4.46 1.49
N PRO A 85 -16.60 5.67 1.91
CA PRO A 85 -17.52 6.50 1.12
C PRO A 85 -17.01 6.84 -0.29
N SER A 86 -15.68 6.83 -0.47
CA SER A 86 -15.02 7.07 -1.76
C SER A 86 -14.78 5.79 -2.56
N LEU A 87 -15.07 4.61 -1.99
CA LEU A 87 -14.83 3.29 -2.57
C LEU A 87 -16.16 2.53 -2.79
N PRO A 88 -17.00 2.99 -3.75
CA PRO A 88 -18.38 2.51 -3.88
C PRO A 88 -18.49 1.00 -4.09
N VAL A 89 -17.52 0.38 -4.78
CA VAL A 89 -17.51 -1.07 -5.00
C VAL A 89 -17.36 -1.86 -3.69
N LEU A 90 -16.80 -1.27 -2.64
CA LEU A 90 -16.65 -1.89 -1.32
C LEU A 90 -17.86 -1.62 -0.42
N CYS A 91 -18.55 -0.48 -0.61
CA CYS A 91 -19.74 -0.13 0.15
C CYS A 91 -20.94 -1.04 -0.13
N THR A 92 -21.07 -1.54 -1.37
CA THR A 92 -22.17 -2.42 -1.76
C THR A 92 -22.18 -3.76 -1.02
N LEU A 93 -21.06 -4.14 -0.40
CA LEU A 93 -20.92 -5.38 0.35
C LEU A 93 -21.30 -5.27 1.82
N SER A 94 -21.34 -4.08 2.39
CA SER A 94 -21.64 -3.87 3.82
C SER A 94 -23.08 -4.22 4.23
N GLY A 95 -23.95 -4.54 3.28
CA GLY A 95 -25.33 -4.98 3.53
C GLY A 95 -25.67 -6.40 3.06
N ILE A 96 -24.69 -7.13 2.54
CA ILE A 96 -24.90 -8.43 1.89
C ILE A 96 -24.48 -9.55 2.85
N SER A 97 -25.37 -10.53 3.05
CA SER A 97 -25.05 -11.73 3.83
C SER A 97 -23.89 -12.49 3.16
N ALA A 98 -22.93 -12.98 3.97
CA ALA A 98 -21.82 -13.82 3.50
C ALA A 98 -22.27 -15.09 2.73
N ASN A 99 -23.57 -15.40 2.75
CA ASN A 99 -24.19 -16.55 2.08
C ASN A 99 -24.72 -16.26 0.67
N ASP A 100 -24.66 -15.02 0.19
CA ASP A 100 -25.04 -14.71 -1.20
C ASP A 100 -23.94 -15.15 -2.18
N ILE A 101 -24.02 -16.40 -2.58
CA ILE A 101 -23.03 -17.15 -3.39
C ILE A 101 -22.82 -16.53 -4.79
N ASN A 102 -23.67 -15.62 -5.24
CA ASN A 102 -23.63 -15.07 -6.60
C ASN A 102 -22.98 -13.69 -6.73
N ILE A 103 -22.49 -13.08 -5.65
CA ILE A 103 -21.86 -11.76 -5.74
C ILE A 103 -20.35 -11.92 -5.83
N ARG A 104 -19.80 -11.54 -6.98
CA ARG A 104 -18.35 -11.55 -7.21
C ARG A 104 -17.70 -10.55 -6.24
N LYS A 105 -16.89 -11.04 -5.31
CA LYS A 105 -16.15 -10.18 -4.37
C LYS A 105 -15.28 -9.18 -5.16
N PRO A 106 -15.18 -7.92 -4.70
CA PRO A 106 -14.29 -6.97 -5.33
C PRO A 106 -12.84 -7.45 -5.23
N ARG A 107 -12.11 -7.17 -6.29
CA ARG A 107 -10.68 -7.47 -6.36
C ARG A 107 -9.89 -6.20 -6.10
N ILE A 108 -8.94 -6.28 -5.18
CA ILE A 108 -8.03 -5.21 -4.81
C ILE A 108 -6.61 -5.63 -5.18
N LEU A 109 -5.85 -4.73 -5.78
CA LEU A 109 -4.42 -4.89 -6.05
C LEU A 109 -3.64 -3.93 -5.17
N GLU A 110 -2.60 -4.39 -4.52
CA GLU A 110 -1.59 -3.53 -3.91
C GLU A 110 -0.33 -3.52 -4.75
N LEU A 111 0.13 -2.34 -5.13
CA LEU A 111 1.36 -2.11 -5.89
C LEU A 111 2.47 -1.66 -4.96
N GLY A 112 3.58 -2.41 -4.90
CA GLY A 112 4.70 -2.15 -3.99
C GLY A 112 4.33 -2.43 -2.54
N ALA A 113 3.82 -3.63 -2.27
CA ALA A 113 3.26 -3.99 -0.97
C ALA A 113 4.28 -4.05 0.18
N GLY A 114 5.58 -4.20 -0.13
CA GLY A 114 6.64 -4.27 0.87
C GLY A 114 6.40 -5.39 1.88
N THR A 115 6.15 -5.01 3.13
CA THR A 115 5.82 -5.96 4.21
C THR A 115 4.37 -6.45 4.20
N GLY A 116 3.47 -5.80 3.41
CA GLY A 116 2.09 -6.22 3.20
C GLY A 116 1.06 -5.60 4.13
N LEU A 117 1.40 -4.57 4.92
CA LEU A 117 0.50 -4.01 5.93
C LEU A 117 -0.85 -3.57 5.36
N VAL A 118 -0.83 -2.83 4.24
CA VAL A 118 -2.05 -2.22 3.67
C VAL A 118 -2.96 -3.28 3.07
N GLY A 119 -2.40 -4.22 2.27
CA GLY A 119 -3.18 -5.29 1.65
C GLY A 119 -3.76 -6.27 2.66
N ILE A 120 -3.00 -6.64 3.70
CA ILE A 120 -3.45 -7.47 4.81
C ILE A 120 -4.61 -6.77 5.55
N ALA A 121 -4.46 -5.48 5.87
CA ALA A 121 -5.52 -4.70 6.48
C ALA A 121 -6.77 -4.60 5.59
N ALA A 122 -6.59 -4.35 4.29
CA ALA A 122 -7.70 -4.28 3.34
C ALA A 122 -8.45 -5.61 3.22
N ALA A 123 -7.75 -6.75 3.18
CA ALA A 123 -8.36 -8.07 3.14
C ALA A 123 -9.20 -8.35 4.41
N ALA A 124 -8.67 -7.97 5.59
CA ALA A 124 -9.37 -8.16 6.86
C ALA A 124 -10.57 -7.21 7.03
N LEU A 125 -10.50 -5.98 6.50
CA LEU A 125 -11.52 -4.95 6.69
C LEU A 125 -12.65 -4.99 5.66
N PHE A 126 -12.36 -5.34 4.41
CA PHE A 126 -13.28 -5.15 3.29
C PHE A 126 -13.93 -6.43 2.77
N HIS A 127 -13.67 -7.59 3.38
CA HIS A 127 -14.16 -8.87 2.90
C HIS A 127 -13.87 -9.11 1.40
N ALA A 128 -12.78 -8.52 0.90
CA ALA A 128 -12.38 -8.50 -0.49
C ALA A 128 -11.32 -9.57 -0.78
N HIS A 129 -11.10 -9.83 -2.08
CA HIS A 129 -9.92 -10.56 -2.53
C HIS A 129 -8.80 -9.57 -2.84
N VAL A 130 -7.71 -9.60 -2.08
CA VAL A 130 -6.57 -8.69 -2.22
C VAL A 130 -5.36 -9.45 -2.77
N HIS A 131 -4.77 -8.92 -3.84
CA HIS A 131 -3.51 -9.40 -4.39
C HIS A 131 -2.41 -8.38 -4.10
N LEU A 132 -1.43 -8.79 -3.30
CA LEU A 132 -0.30 -7.97 -2.91
C LEU A 132 0.87 -8.22 -3.86
N THR A 133 1.47 -7.18 -4.42
CA THR A 133 2.55 -7.36 -5.40
C THR A 133 3.78 -6.54 -5.08
N ASP A 134 4.95 -7.12 -5.34
CA ASP A 134 6.23 -6.47 -5.20
C ASP A 134 7.29 -7.14 -6.09
N LEU A 135 8.54 -6.73 -5.97
CA LEU A 135 9.69 -7.30 -6.67
C LEU A 135 10.02 -8.71 -6.15
N PRO A 136 10.71 -9.55 -6.95
CA PRO A 136 11.06 -10.91 -6.58
C PRO A 136 11.84 -11.02 -5.26
N ASP A 137 12.70 -10.06 -4.95
CA ASP A 137 13.52 -10.05 -3.74
C ASP A 137 12.68 -9.78 -2.46
N ILE A 138 11.52 -9.12 -2.59
CA ILE A 138 10.61 -8.79 -1.49
C ILE A 138 9.58 -9.90 -1.25
N LEU A 139 9.17 -10.58 -2.31
CA LEU A 139 8.08 -11.57 -2.28
C LEU A 139 8.20 -12.64 -1.19
N PRO A 140 9.36 -13.25 -0.89
CA PRO A 140 9.44 -14.29 0.13
C PRO A 140 8.98 -13.82 1.52
N ASN A 141 9.37 -12.61 1.93
CA ASN A 141 8.93 -12.04 3.20
C ASN A 141 7.46 -11.61 3.17
N LEU A 142 7.01 -11.05 2.05
CA LEU A 142 5.61 -10.68 1.85
C LEU A 142 4.69 -11.90 1.98
N LEU A 143 5.03 -13.02 1.33
CA LEU A 143 4.30 -14.28 1.45
C LEU A 143 4.25 -14.78 2.90
N ALA A 144 5.38 -14.77 3.60
CA ALA A 144 5.43 -15.18 5.01
C ALA A 144 4.53 -14.31 5.89
N ASN A 145 4.50 -12.99 5.67
CA ASN A 145 3.64 -12.07 6.40
C ASN A 145 2.15 -12.29 6.09
N VAL A 146 1.78 -12.54 4.83
CA VAL A 146 0.40 -12.89 4.45
C VAL A 146 -0.03 -14.16 5.16
N CYS A 147 0.75 -15.24 5.07
CA CYS A 147 0.45 -16.52 5.74
C CYS A 147 0.32 -16.38 7.26
N SER A 148 1.21 -15.59 7.89
CA SER A 148 1.19 -15.41 9.35
C SER A 148 -0.06 -14.66 9.86
N ASN A 149 -0.77 -13.97 8.97
CA ASN A 149 -1.99 -13.23 9.30
C ASN A 149 -3.26 -13.86 8.70
N GLU A 150 -3.20 -15.09 8.17
CA GLU A 150 -4.31 -15.75 7.47
C GLU A 150 -5.58 -15.86 8.30
N THR A 151 -5.45 -16.11 9.59
CA THR A 151 -6.60 -16.18 10.52
C THR A 151 -7.43 -14.89 10.57
N LEU A 152 -6.84 -13.74 10.28
CA LEU A 152 -7.57 -12.46 10.21
C LEU A 152 -8.56 -12.44 9.03
N PHE A 153 -8.18 -13.07 7.91
CA PHE A 153 -9.02 -13.11 6.70
C PHE A 153 -10.13 -14.15 6.82
N GLU A 154 -9.84 -15.31 7.43
CA GLU A 154 -10.82 -16.38 7.64
C GLU A 154 -12.02 -15.87 8.41
N HIS A 155 -11.81 -15.10 9.50
CA HIS A 155 -12.86 -14.55 10.31
C HIS A 155 -13.67 -13.47 9.59
N SER A 156 -13.03 -12.70 8.70
CA SER A 156 -13.69 -11.63 7.96
C SER A 156 -14.31 -12.09 6.64
N GLY A 157 -14.01 -13.30 6.18
CA GLY A 157 -14.42 -13.77 4.85
C GLY A 157 -13.70 -13.08 3.69
N GLY A 158 -12.61 -12.35 3.97
CA GLY A 158 -11.67 -11.84 2.98
C GLY A 158 -10.67 -12.89 2.54
N SER A 159 -9.77 -12.52 1.65
CA SER A 159 -8.61 -13.35 1.26
C SER A 159 -7.47 -12.50 0.75
N ALA A 160 -6.25 -12.95 0.97
CA ALA A 160 -5.04 -12.30 0.47
C ALA A 160 -4.17 -13.32 -0.27
N SER A 161 -3.51 -12.84 -1.33
CA SER A 161 -2.49 -13.59 -2.06
C SER A 161 -1.34 -12.65 -2.39
N ALA A 162 -0.14 -13.17 -2.59
CA ALA A 162 0.99 -12.35 -2.98
C ALA A 162 1.67 -12.88 -4.24
N GLY A 163 2.26 -11.97 -5.05
CA GLY A 163 2.92 -12.31 -6.30
C GLY A 163 3.94 -11.26 -6.74
N VAL A 164 4.72 -11.62 -7.76
CA VAL A 164 5.68 -10.71 -8.38
C VAL A 164 4.97 -9.79 -9.36
N LEU A 165 5.26 -8.49 -9.29
CA LEU A 165 4.93 -7.54 -10.33
C LEU A 165 6.02 -6.47 -10.41
N ASP A 166 6.87 -6.59 -11.42
CA ASP A 166 7.87 -5.58 -11.75
C ASP A 166 7.24 -4.54 -12.69
N TRP A 167 7.10 -3.31 -12.22
CA TRP A 167 6.47 -2.24 -13.02
C TRP A 167 7.31 -1.84 -14.22
N SER A 168 8.60 -2.17 -14.26
CA SER A 168 9.47 -1.90 -15.40
C SER A 168 9.34 -2.94 -16.51
N ASP A 169 8.73 -4.09 -16.24
CA ASP A 169 8.57 -5.22 -17.16
C ASP A 169 7.13 -5.78 -17.08
N LEU A 170 6.16 -4.98 -17.50
CA LEU A 170 4.75 -5.36 -17.49
C LEU A 170 4.39 -6.21 -18.71
N PRO A 171 3.45 -7.17 -18.58
CA PRO A 171 2.95 -7.93 -19.72
C PRO A 171 2.34 -7.00 -20.76
N LEU A 172 2.37 -7.41 -22.03
CA LEU A 172 1.82 -6.61 -23.14
C LEU A 172 0.31 -6.39 -22.95
N ASP A 173 -0.41 -7.43 -22.60
CA ASP A 173 -1.86 -7.40 -22.39
C ASP A 173 -2.23 -8.00 -21.04
N VAL A 174 -3.34 -7.52 -20.49
CA VAL A 174 -3.96 -8.02 -19.26
C VAL A 174 -5.44 -8.18 -19.52
N ASP A 175 -5.95 -9.38 -19.34
CA ASP A 175 -7.37 -9.67 -19.55
C ASP A 175 -8.24 -8.89 -18.56
N ASP A 176 -9.44 -8.46 -18.98
CA ASP A 176 -10.37 -7.69 -18.13
C ASP A 176 -10.75 -8.43 -16.84
N GLU A 177 -10.73 -9.76 -16.86
CA GLU A 177 -10.97 -10.59 -15.69
C GLU A 177 -9.82 -10.55 -14.68
N GLU A 178 -8.62 -10.23 -15.11
CA GLU A 178 -7.43 -10.07 -14.26
C GLU A 178 -7.33 -8.67 -13.65
N LYS A 179 -8.09 -7.70 -14.17
CA LYS A 179 -8.10 -6.32 -13.64
C LYS A 179 -8.82 -6.20 -12.30
N TYR A 180 -8.53 -5.11 -11.62
CA TYR A 180 -8.93 -4.85 -10.25
C TYR A 180 -9.91 -3.69 -10.14
N ASN A 181 -10.78 -3.76 -9.15
CA ASN A 181 -11.74 -2.70 -8.86
C ASN A 181 -11.08 -1.54 -8.09
N VAL A 182 -10.11 -1.88 -7.24
CA VAL A 182 -9.36 -0.91 -6.43
C VAL A 182 -7.87 -1.23 -6.55
N ILE A 183 -7.06 -0.19 -6.69
CA ILE A 183 -5.60 -0.28 -6.59
C ILE A 183 -5.16 0.56 -5.39
N LEU A 184 -4.30 -0.02 -4.54
CA LEU A 184 -3.69 0.62 -3.38
C LEU A 184 -2.18 0.76 -3.63
N ALA A 185 -1.58 1.87 -3.22
CA ALA A 185 -0.14 2.04 -3.20
C ALA A 185 0.28 2.99 -2.07
N ALA A 186 1.23 2.56 -1.25
CA ALA A 186 1.76 3.35 -0.15
C ALA A 186 3.28 3.46 -0.24
N ASP A 187 3.80 4.69 -0.25
CA ASP A 187 5.22 5.02 -0.40
C ASP A 187 5.90 4.41 -1.65
N PRO A 188 5.25 4.42 -2.84
CA PRO A 188 5.77 3.75 -4.02
C PRO A 188 6.86 4.55 -4.76
N LEU A 189 7.19 5.78 -4.32
CA LEU A 189 8.06 6.70 -5.08
C LEU A 189 9.39 6.94 -4.38
N TYR A 190 10.46 6.36 -4.92
CA TYR A 190 11.85 6.58 -4.47
C TYR A 190 12.86 6.57 -5.62
N SER A 191 12.39 6.75 -6.86
CA SER A 191 13.21 6.86 -8.07
C SER A 191 12.46 7.67 -9.13
N PRO A 192 13.14 8.47 -9.96
CA PRO A 192 12.52 9.21 -11.07
C PRO A 192 11.79 8.33 -12.10
N GLN A 193 12.09 7.02 -12.16
CA GLN A 193 11.44 6.07 -13.04
C GLN A 193 10.11 5.55 -12.46
N HIS A 194 9.87 5.67 -11.15
CA HIS A 194 8.69 5.10 -10.52
C HIS A 194 7.38 5.73 -10.97
N PRO A 195 7.25 7.07 -11.13
CA PRO A 195 6.00 7.66 -11.57
C PRO A 195 5.48 7.10 -12.92
N PRO A 196 6.28 7.06 -14.01
CA PRO A 196 5.81 6.49 -15.28
C PRO A 196 5.49 5.01 -15.17
N TRP A 197 6.29 4.20 -14.46
CA TRP A 197 6.05 2.78 -14.30
C TRP A 197 4.79 2.48 -13.48
N LEU A 198 4.61 3.18 -12.35
CA LEU A 198 3.43 3.04 -11.51
C LEU A 198 2.15 3.39 -12.28
N VAL A 199 2.15 4.51 -13.02
CA VAL A 199 0.98 4.92 -13.81
C VAL A 199 0.70 3.94 -14.94
N GLN A 200 1.73 3.37 -15.57
CA GLN A 200 1.55 2.31 -16.57
C GLN A 200 0.93 1.05 -15.94
N ALA A 201 1.39 0.63 -14.76
CA ALA A 201 0.80 -0.50 -14.04
C ALA A 201 -0.67 -0.23 -13.67
N ILE A 202 -0.97 0.97 -13.15
CA ILE A 202 -2.34 1.39 -12.85
C ILE A 202 -3.21 1.31 -14.11
N GLY A 203 -2.78 1.86 -15.23
CA GLY A 203 -3.53 1.85 -16.49
C GLY A 203 -3.83 0.45 -17.01
N LYS A 204 -2.90 -0.50 -16.80
CA LYS A 204 -3.07 -1.91 -17.21
C LYS A 204 -4.03 -2.68 -16.31
N TYR A 205 -3.90 -2.51 -14.99
CA TYR A 205 -4.58 -3.35 -14.02
C TYR A 205 -5.86 -2.75 -13.43
N LEU A 206 -6.11 -1.44 -13.59
CA LEU A 206 -7.34 -0.83 -13.14
C LEU A 206 -8.47 -1.10 -14.13
N LYS A 207 -9.62 -1.57 -13.65
CA LYS A 207 -10.82 -1.72 -14.48
C LYS A 207 -11.27 -0.38 -15.05
N GLN A 208 -11.68 -0.38 -16.33
CA GLN A 208 -12.26 0.78 -17.01
C GLN A 208 -13.75 0.93 -16.61
N GLN A 209 -14.01 1.17 -15.31
CA GLN A 209 -15.35 1.26 -14.74
C GLN A 209 -15.46 2.50 -13.86
N LYS A 210 -16.65 3.12 -13.84
CA LYS A 210 -16.94 4.32 -13.05
C LYS A 210 -16.65 4.14 -11.56
N GLU A 211 -16.83 2.94 -11.05
CA GLU A 211 -16.66 2.58 -9.63
C GLU A 211 -15.21 2.22 -9.28
N ALA A 212 -14.34 2.06 -10.29
CA ALA A 212 -12.93 1.72 -10.05
C ALA A 212 -12.18 2.89 -9.41
N ARG A 213 -11.27 2.58 -8.48
CA ARG A 213 -10.52 3.58 -7.70
C ARG A 213 -9.05 3.24 -7.57
N VAL A 214 -8.25 4.30 -7.48
CA VAL A 214 -6.86 4.18 -7.04
C VAL A 214 -6.71 4.99 -5.76
N VAL A 215 -6.08 4.41 -4.75
CA VAL A 215 -5.75 5.09 -3.50
C VAL A 215 -4.24 5.08 -3.35
N ILE A 216 -3.67 6.27 -3.22
CA ILE A 216 -2.23 6.45 -3.05
C ILE A 216 -1.98 7.25 -1.79
N GLU A 217 -0.97 6.86 -1.02
CA GLU A 217 -0.42 7.65 0.08
C GLU A 217 1.08 7.77 -0.05
N LEU A 218 1.59 9.01 0.04
CA LEU A 218 2.98 9.38 -0.21
C LEU A 218 3.51 10.24 0.93
N PRO A 219 4.70 9.96 1.46
CA PRO A 219 5.38 10.90 2.34
C PRO A 219 5.82 12.14 1.55
N LEU A 220 5.55 13.32 2.11
CA LEU A 220 5.94 14.60 1.53
C LEU A 220 7.40 14.94 1.88
N ARG A 221 8.31 14.23 1.24
CA ARG A 221 9.75 14.46 1.38
C ARG A 221 10.22 15.39 0.27
N GLU A 222 10.97 16.44 0.64
CA GLU A 222 11.47 17.45 -0.31
C GLU A 222 12.26 16.81 -1.48
N ALA A 223 13.02 15.75 -1.19
CA ALA A 223 13.81 15.06 -2.20
C ALA A 223 12.98 14.37 -3.28
N TYR A 224 11.72 14.04 -3.01
CA TYR A 224 10.81 13.35 -3.96
C TYR A 224 9.65 14.23 -4.45
N ALA A 225 9.70 15.54 -4.18
CA ALA A 225 8.68 16.47 -4.65
C ALA A 225 8.50 16.45 -6.18
N PRO A 226 9.58 16.38 -7.00
CA PRO A 226 9.44 16.27 -8.46
C PRO A 226 8.72 14.99 -8.89
N GLU A 227 9.00 13.85 -8.27
CA GLU A 227 8.36 12.56 -8.57
C GLU A 227 6.87 12.57 -8.20
N ILE A 228 6.51 13.24 -7.11
CA ILE A 228 5.10 13.39 -6.69
C ILE A 228 4.33 14.23 -7.72
N GLU A 229 4.91 15.33 -8.18
CA GLU A 229 4.25 16.17 -9.20
C GLU A 229 4.18 15.44 -10.56
N ASP A 230 5.23 14.73 -10.96
CA ASP A 230 5.23 13.92 -12.18
C ASP A 230 4.14 12.82 -12.13
N LEU A 231 4.00 12.15 -10.96
CA LEU A 231 2.93 11.19 -10.75
C LEU A 231 1.55 11.83 -10.95
N LYS A 232 1.28 12.97 -10.32
CA LYS A 232 -0.01 13.67 -10.44
C LYS A 232 -0.33 14.01 -11.89
N CYS A 233 0.62 14.60 -12.61
CA CYS A 233 0.47 14.94 -14.03
C CYS A 233 0.18 13.68 -14.89
N LYS A 234 0.89 12.60 -14.65
CA LYS A 234 0.71 11.35 -15.42
C LYS A 234 -0.61 10.64 -15.10
N MET A 235 -1.07 10.68 -13.84
CA MET A 235 -2.39 10.17 -13.47
C MET A 235 -3.51 10.94 -14.18
N GLU A 236 -3.42 12.26 -14.23
CA GLU A 236 -4.36 13.10 -14.98
C GLU A 236 -4.26 12.83 -16.49
N GLY A 237 -3.05 12.66 -17.03
CA GLY A 237 -2.82 12.27 -18.42
C GLY A 237 -3.36 10.88 -18.78
N LEU A 238 -3.45 9.96 -17.82
CA LEU A 238 -4.09 8.66 -17.99
C LEU A 238 -5.63 8.76 -18.05
N GLY A 239 -6.21 9.91 -17.70
CA GLY A 239 -7.66 10.14 -17.62
C GLY A 239 -8.24 9.91 -16.23
N LEU A 240 -7.41 9.90 -15.19
CA LEU A 240 -7.85 9.83 -13.80
C LEU A 240 -7.96 11.26 -13.20
N GLN A 241 -8.93 11.46 -12.34
CA GLN A 241 -9.12 12.69 -11.57
C GLN A 241 -9.13 12.42 -10.08
N LYS A 242 -8.61 13.34 -9.29
CA LYS A 242 -8.69 13.28 -7.82
C LYS A 242 -10.12 13.57 -7.38
N ILE A 243 -10.72 12.67 -6.60
CA ILE A 243 -12.07 12.84 -6.04
C ILE A 243 -12.05 13.09 -4.54
N ALA A 244 -10.95 12.74 -3.87
CA ALA A 244 -10.69 13.06 -2.47
C ALA A 244 -9.18 13.12 -2.25
N GLN A 245 -8.73 13.98 -1.36
CA GLN A 245 -7.33 14.07 -0.95
C GLN A 245 -7.21 14.78 0.40
N GLY A 246 -6.06 14.63 1.02
CA GLY A 246 -5.71 15.32 2.26
C GLY A 246 -4.29 15.05 2.69
N GLU A 247 -3.92 15.61 3.82
CA GLU A 247 -2.61 15.43 4.43
C GLU A 247 -2.78 14.95 5.87
N GLU A 248 -1.83 14.18 6.33
CA GLU A 248 -1.71 13.77 7.73
C GLU A 248 -0.25 13.58 8.10
N SER A 249 0.04 13.51 9.38
CA SER A 249 1.40 13.30 9.87
C SER A 249 1.49 12.00 10.65
N GLY A 250 2.57 11.28 10.42
CA GLY A 250 2.95 10.10 11.19
C GLY A 250 4.41 10.17 11.62
N PHE A 251 4.92 9.06 12.10
CA PHE A 251 6.30 8.97 12.56
C PHE A 251 6.98 7.78 11.91
N ASP A 252 8.12 8.02 11.29
CA ASP A 252 9.03 6.94 10.97
C ASP A 252 9.74 6.47 12.23
N ASP A 253 9.58 5.19 12.54
CA ASP A 253 10.15 4.51 13.70
C ASP A 253 11.21 3.52 13.21
N TRP A 254 12.47 3.95 13.24
CA TRP A 254 13.54 3.25 12.54
C TRP A 254 14.18 2.10 13.32
N ALA A 255 14.41 2.28 14.59
CA ALA A 255 14.97 1.24 15.47
C ALA A 255 14.91 1.69 16.93
N HIS A 256 15.03 0.73 17.86
CA HIS A 256 15.20 1.04 19.27
C HIS A 256 16.36 2.03 19.49
N GLY A 257 16.08 3.20 20.06
CA GLY A 257 17.08 4.21 20.42
C GLY A 257 17.32 5.32 19.39
N MET A 258 16.62 5.33 18.24
CA MET A 258 16.60 6.46 17.30
C MET A 258 15.41 7.39 17.61
N GLU A 259 15.60 8.71 17.44
CA GLU A 259 14.51 9.67 17.52
C GLU A 259 13.46 9.40 16.46
N ARG A 260 12.18 9.47 16.86
CA ARG A 260 11.05 9.39 15.94
C ARG A 260 11.03 10.65 15.07
N GLN A 261 11.13 10.49 13.78
CA GLN A 261 11.02 11.59 12.83
C GLN A 261 9.56 11.75 12.38
N ALA A 262 9.00 12.94 12.59
CA ALA A 262 7.69 13.28 12.07
C ALA A 262 7.76 13.41 10.54
N VAL A 263 6.83 12.78 9.84
CA VAL A 263 6.72 12.79 8.38
C VAL A 263 5.30 13.17 8.01
N ALA A 264 5.14 14.25 7.25
CA ALA A 264 3.86 14.58 6.61
C ALA A 264 3.64 13.66 5.42
N CYS A 265 2.42 13.13 5.28
CA CYS A 265 2.02 12.30 4.15
C CYS A 265 0.80 12.93 3.46
N TRP A 266 0.79 12.85 2.13
CA TRP A 266 -0.34 13.21 1.30
C TRP A 266 -1.01 11.93 0.80
N TRP A 267 -2.35 11.88 0.90
CA TRP A 267 -3.14 10.81 0.35
C TRP A 267 -4.15 11.34 -0.66
N ALA A 268 -4.49 10.51 -1.65
CA ALA A 268 -5.52 10.82 -2.62
C ALA A 268 -6.27 9.58 -3.09
N VAL A 269 -7.55 9.79 -3.41
CA VAL A 269 -8.39 8.83 -4.11
C VAL A 269 -8.63 9.35 -5.52
N TRP A 270 -8.36 8.50 -6.51
CA TRP A 270 -8.51 8.79 -7.93
C TRP A 270 -9.61 7.93 -8.54
N ALA A 271 -10.32 8.49 -9.50
CA ALA A 271 -11.35 7.80 -10.29
C ALA A 271 -11.18 8.18 -11.76
N TRP A 272 -11.70 7.35 -12.67
CA TRP A 272 -11.80 7.75 -14.07
C TRP A 272 -12.61 9.02 -14.19
N ALA A 273 -12.12 9.97 -14.98
CA ALA A 273 -12.86 11.19 -15.30
C ALA A 273 -14.15 10.81 -16.04
N SER A 274 -15.25 11.44 -15.67
CA SER A 274 -16.51 11.29 -16.41
C SER A 274 -16.32 11.80 -17.84
N GLN A 275 -16.56 10.95 -18.82
CA GLN A 275 -16.62 11.35 -20.22
C GLN A 275 -17.83 12.25 -20.46
#